data_4a95fab85fe5c412b10dc7928aae0be0
#
_entry.id   4a95fab85fe5c412b10dc7928aae0be0
#
_cell.length_a   1.000
_cell.length_b   1.000
_cell.length_c   1.000
_cell.angle_alpha   90.00
_cell.angle_beta   90.00
_cell.angle_gamma   90.00
#
_symmetry.space_group_name_H-M   'P 1'
#
loop_
_entity.id
_entity.type
_entity.pdbx_description
1 polymer ?
#
loop_
_entity_poly.entity_id
_entity_poly.type
_entity_poly.pdbx_seq_one_letter_code
_entity_poly.pdbx_strand_id
1 'polypeptide(L)'
;MTSFITLPGIGGSGETHWQTHWEASDPCFTRFHPSDWDKPHLADWQDALERQIDNSSSPPVLVAHSLACLLVAHAAETVAGRVMGAFLVAVPDPASAAFPAAAASFANPPRHRLPFPTLIVASANYPYATPDYVKERAEECGAGFVEIGSCGHINGASGLGIWDQGRMLFGAFCAGLRS
;
A
#
# COMPACT_ATOMS: atom_id res chain seq x y z
N MET A 1 14.35 0.61 -16.52
CA MET A 1 13.36 -0.35 -15.98
C MET A 1 12.53 0.36 -14.93
N THR A 2 11.22 0.10 -14.85
CA THR A 2 10.38 0.66 -13.79
C THR A 2 10.73 -0.02 -12.47
N SER A 3 10.98 0.73 -11.41
CA SER A 3 11.21 0.19 -10.06
C SER A 3 9.91 0.18 -9.26
N PHE A 4 9.77 -0.79 -8.36
CA PHE A 4 8.64 -0.97 -7.48
C PHE A 4 9.11 -1.01 -6.04
N ILE A 5 8.46 -0.26 -5.16
CA ILE A 5 8.75 -0.31 -3.72
C ILE A 5 7.58 -0.98 -3.01
N THR A 6 7.82 -2.13 -2.40
CA THR A 6 6.85 -2.78 -1.52
C THR A 6 6.88 -2.15 -0.15
N LEU A 7 5.70 -1.84 0.35
CA LEU A 7 5.46 -1.21 1.65
C LEU A 7 4.55 -2.15 2.46
N PRO A 8 5.12 -3.08 3.23
CA PRO A 8 4.37 -3.91 4.16
C PRO A 8 3.66 -3.10 5.25
N GLY A 9 2.57 -3.66 5.79
CA GLY A 9 1.95 -3.17 7.00
C GLY A 9 2.66 -3.64 8.28
N ILE A 10 1.96 -3.59 9.42
CA ILE A 10 2.45 -4.12 10.70
C ILE A 10 2.85 -5.58 10.54
N GLY A 11 3.96 -5.98 11.17
CA GLY A 11 4.52 -7.32 11.09
C GLY A 11 5.36 -7.59 9.83
N GLY A 12 5.46 -6.66 8.88
CA GLY A 12 6.46 -6.67 7.81
C GLY A 12 6.27 -7.68 6.68
N SER A 13 5.09 -8.21 6.43
CA SER A 13 4.79 -9.19 5.36
C SER A 13 5.73 -10.40 5.35
N GLY A 14 5.39 -11.42 6.14
CA GLY A 14 6.18 -12.65 6.27
C GLY A 14 6.24 -13.49 4.99
N GLU A 15 6.84 -14.68 5.09
CA GLU A 15 7.18 -15.57 3.96
C GLU A 15 5.98 -15.95 3.08
N THR A 16 4.79 -16.11 3.64
CA THR A 16 3.57 -16.49 2.91
C THR A 16 2.81 -15.32 2.31
N HIS A 17 3.31 -14.09 2.49
CA HIS A 17 2.64 -12.89 2.00
C HIS A 17 2.95 -12.65 0.52
N TRP A 18 1.95 -12.22 -0.27
CA TRP A 18 2.10 -11.98 -1.70
C TRP A 18 3.21 -10.95 -2.05
N GLN A 19 3.43 -9.93 -1.21
CA GLN A 19 4.54 -8.98 -1.42
C GLN A 19 5.89 -9.70 -1.40
N THR A 20 6.11 -10.61 -0.45
CA THR A 20 7.33 -11.41 -0.35
C THR A 20 7.51 -12.32 -1.57
N HIS A 21 6.42 -12.94 -2.06
CA HIS A 21 6.48 -13.73 -3.29
C HIS A 21 6.79 -12.88 -4.53
N TRP A 22 6.24 -11.67 -4.63
CA TRP A 22 6.54 -10.76 -5.75
C TRP A 22 7.99 -10.31 -5.74
N GLU A 23 8.53 -9.94 -4.58
CA GLU A 23 9.95 -9.59 -4.41
C GLU A 23 10.89 -10.74 -4.79
N ALA A 24 10.55 -11.97 -4.39
CA ALA A 24 11.35 -13.14 -4.72
C ALA A 24 11.34 -13.49 -6.22
N SER A 25 10.26 -13.15 -6.93
CA SER A 25 10.06 -13.50 -8.35
C SER A 25 10.52 -12.43 -9.33
N ASP A 26 10.71 -11.18 -8.89
CA ASP A 26 10.99 -10.06 -9.78
C ASP A 26 11.93 -9.03 -9.09
N PRO A 27 13.17 -8.91 -9.55
CA PRO A 27 14.17 -8.02 -8.93
C PRO A 27 13.85 -6.53 -9.07
N CYS A 28 12.81 -6.15 -9.82
CA CYS A 28 12.34 -4.77 -9.86
C CYS A 28 11.61 -4.35 -8.58
N PHE A 29 11.22 -5.31 -7.71
CA PHE A 29 10.63 -5.04 -6.42
C PHE A 29 11.69 -4.94 -5.34
N THR A 30 11.65 -3.84 -4.59
CA THR A 30 12.49 -3.64 -3.40
C THR A 30 11.62 -3.27 -2.22
N ARG A 31 11.95 -3.76 -1.03
CA ARG A 31 11.19 -3.47 0.19
C ARG A 31 11.74 -2.24 0.89
N PHE A 32 10.88 -1.35 1.40
CA PHE A 32 11.32 -0.33 2.34
C PHE A 32 11.58 -0.95 3.72
N HIS A 33 12.43 -0.33 4.52
CA HIS A 33 12.85 -0.87 5.82
C HIS A 33 12.72 0.19 6.91
N PRO A 34 11.58 0.26 7.64
CA PRO A 34 11.47 1.05 8.86
C PRO A 34 12.25 0.39 10.01
N SER A 35 12.46 1.11 11.09
CA SER A 35 13.21 0.61 12.24
C SER A 35 12.49 -0.50 13.01
N ASP A 36 11.14 -0.46 13.05
CA ASP A 36 10.32 -1.44 13.77
C ASP A 36 9.01 -1.70 13.01
N TRP A 37 8.73 -2.97 12.74
CA TRP A 37 7.51 -3.41 12.07
C TRP A 37 6.33 -3.59 13.02
N ASP A 38 6.60 -3.89 14.29
CA ASP A 38 5.58 -4.23 15.29
C ASP A 38 5.15 -3.01 16.12
N LYS A 39 6.02 -2.01 16.20
CA LYS A 39 5.75 -0.71 16.85
C LYS A 39 5.91 0.42 15.84
N PRO A 40 5.00 0.53 14.88
CA PRO A 40 5.12 1.50 13.80
C PRO A 40 5.01 2.93 14.32
N HIS A 41 5.92 3.79 13.88
CA HIS A 41 5.89 5.22 14.13
C HIS A 41 5.91 5.98 12.80
N LEU A 42 4.96 6.88 12.59
CA LEU A 42 4.77 7.51 11.28
C LEU A 42 6.04 8.19 10.75
N ALA A 43 6.72 8.99 11.58
CA ALA A 43 7.92 9.70 11.14
C ALA A 43 9.05 8.74 10.71
N ASP A 44 9.29 7.67 11.46
CA ASP A 44 10.27 6.65 11.11
C ASP A 44 9.93 5.96 9.77
N TRP A 45 8.65 5.65 9.58
CA TRP A 45 8.20 5.02 8.34
C TRP A 45 8.26 5.99 7.14
N GLN A 46 7.99 7.29 7.34
CA GLN A 46 8.18 8.32 6.30
C GLN A 46 9.65 8.44 5.92
N ASP A 47 10.56 8.53 6.90
CA ASP A 47 12.00 8.57 6.64
C ASP A 47 12.50 7.32 5.90
N ALA A 48 11.98 6.14 6.25
CA ALA A 48 12.33 4.89 5.57
C ALA A 48 11.83 4.87 4.11
N LEU A 49 10.60 5.36 3.87
CA LEU A 49 10.05 5.49 2.53
C LEU A 49 10.89 6.44 1.67
N GLU A 50 11.20 7.62 2.19
CA GLU A 50 12.00 8.62 1.47
C GLU A 50 13.38 8.10 1.11
N ARG A 51 14.08 7.46 2.06
CA ARG A 51 15.38 6.81 1.78
C ARG A 51 15.28 5.77 0.67
N GLN A 52 14.19 4.97 0.66
CA GLN A 52 14.00 3.95 -0.36
C GLN A 52 13.70 4.56 -1.75
N ILE A 53 12.94 5.66 -1.79
CA ILE A 53 12.70 6.41 -3.03
C ILE A 53 14.01 7.02 -3.56
N ASP A 54 14.82 7.62 -2.69
CA ASP A 54 16.11 8.24 -3.07
C ASP A 54 17.11 7.21 -3.61
N ASN A 55 17.04 5.97 -3.14
CA ASN A 55 17.87 4.87 -3.64
C ASN A 55 17.36 4.28 -4.97
N SER A 56 16.20 4.70 -5.45
CA SER A 56 15.63 4.20 -6.70
C SER A 56 16.27 4.90 -7.91
N SER A 57 16.62 4.15 -8.94
CA SER A 57 17.24 4.69 -10.16
C SER A 57 16.28 5.49 -11.05
N SER A 58 14.98 5.39 -10.80
CA SER A 58 13.90 6.10 -11.49
C SER A 58 12.70 6.24 -10.54
N PRO A 59 11.75 7.17 -10.79
CA PRO A 59 10.55 7.25 -9.99
C PRO A 59 9.85 5.90 -9.85
N PRO A 60 9.69 5.35 -8.63
CA PRO A 60 9.09 4.03 -8.44
C PRO A 60 7.56 4.09 -8.42
N VAL A 61 6.92 2.91 -8.56
CA VAL A 61 5.53 2.71 -8.17
C VAL A 61 5.51 2.14 -6.74
N LEU A 62 4.72 2.76 -5.87
CA LEU A 62 4.55 2.30 -4.48
C LEU A 62 3.51 1.17 -4.43
N VAL A 63 3.83 0.07 -3.76
CA VAL A 63 2.96 -1.11 -3.62
C VAL A 63 2.71 -1.34 -2.13
N ALA A 64 1.69 -0.69 -1.60
CA ALA A 64 1.41 -0.65 -0.17
C ALA A 64 0.33 -1.65 0.25
N HIS A 65 0.49 -2.21 1.45
CA HIS A 65 -0.48 -3.09 2.08
C HIS A 65 -0.85 -2.58 3.48
N SER A 66 -2.15 -2.61 3.80
CA SER A 66 -2.68 -2.33 5.14
C SER A 66 -2.24 -0.96 5.67
N LEU A 67 -1.59 -0.89 6.85
CA LEU A 67 -1.14 0.36 7.47
C LEU A 67 -0.28 1.22 6.55
N ALA A 68 0.53 0.60 5.69
CA ALA A 68 1.37 1.33 4.75
C ALA A 68 0.56 2.13 3.69
N CYS A 69 -0.73 1.81 3.49
CA CYS A 69 -1.60 2.65 2.66
C CYS A 69 -1.82 4.03 3.30
N LEU A 70 -1.90 4.10 4.64
CA LEU A 70 -1.97 5.37 5.37
C LEU A 70 -0.63 6.12 5.32
N LEU A 71 0.50 5.40 5.39
CA LEU A 71 1.82 6.01 5.16
C LEU A 71 1.87 6.75 3.83
N VAL A 72 1.40 6.10 2.74
CA VAL A 72 1.37 6.74 1.41
C VAL A 72 0.53 8.01 1.42
N ALA A 73 -0.62 8.01 2.09
CA ALA A 73 -1.46 9.20 2.21
C ALA A 73 -0.76 10.33 2.99
N HIS A 74 -0.08 10.00 4.09
CA HIS A 74 0.66 10.99 4.88
C HIS A 74 1.90 11.55 4.15
N ALA A 75 2.57 10.74 3.34
CA ALA A 75 3.78 11.14 2.62
C ALA A 75 3.48 11.77 1.25
N ALA A 76 2.21 11.76 0.81
CA ALA A 76 1.84 12.04 -0.58
C ALA A 76 2.42 13.35 -1.13
N GLU A 77 2.32 14.44 -0.39
CA GLU A 77 2.85 15.74 -0.81
C GLU A 77 4.38 15.77 -0.85
N THR A 78 5.03 15.10 0.11
CA THR A 78 6.51 15.04 0.19
C THR A 78 7.10 14.24 -0.97
N VAL A 79 6.40 13.18 -1.41
CA VAL A 79 6.89 12.31 -2.49
C VAL A 79 6.30 12.68 -3.87
N ALA A 80 5.49 13.74 -3.94
CA ALA A 80 4.93 14.22 -5.20
C ALA A 80 6.03 14.49 -6.25
N GLY A 81 5.81 13.99 -7.47
CA GLY A 81 6.79 14.10 -8.56
C GLY A 81 8.01 13.16 -8.45
N ARG A 82 8.16 12.44 -7.33
CA ARG A 82 9.23 11.47 -7.10
C ARG A 82 8.77 10.02 -7.27
N VAL A 83 7.47 9.79 -7.42
CA VAL A 83 6.84 8.48 -7.65
C VAL A 83 5.95 8.52 -8.89
N MET A 84 5.82 7.39 -9.57
CA MET A 84 4.95 7.26 -10.75
C MET A 84 3.49 7.04 -10.38
N GLY A 85 3.21 6.44 -9.22
CA GLY A 85 1.87 6.08 -8.78
C GLY A 85 1.88 5.17 -7.55
N ALA A 86 0.70 4.83 -7.06
CA ALA A 86 0.53 3.96 -5.90
C ALA A 86 -0.55 2.89 -6.11
N PHE A 87 -0.23 1.66 -5.76
CA PHE A 87 -1.11 0.50 -5.71
C PHE A 87 -1.36 0.15 -4.24
N LEU A 88 -2.55 0.50 -3.73
CA LEU A 88 -2.90 0.44 -2.32
C LEU A 88 -3.85 -0.75 -2.06
N VAL A 89 -3.45 -1.68 -1.23
CA VAL A 89 -4.18 -2.93 -0.98
C VAL A 89 -4.64 -2.97 0.48
N ALA A 90 -5.93 -3.20 0.70
CA ALA A 90 -6.53 -3.33 2.03
C ALA A 90 -6.32 -2.09 2.90
N VAL A 91 -6.80 -0.93 2.44
CA VAL A 91 -6.72 0.36 3.16
C VAL A 91 -7.54 0.30 4.46
N PRO A 92 -6.92 0.46 5.64
CA PRO A 92 -7.65 0.40 6.91
C PRO A 92 -8.39 1.71 7.22
N ASP A 93 -9.46 1.60 8.01
CA ASP A 93 -10.15 2.74 8.62
C ASP A 93 -9.55 3.04 9.99
N PRO A 94 -8.90 4.21 10.17
CA PRO A 94 -8.37 4.60 11.49
C PRO A 94 -9.43 4.78 12.57
N ALA A 95 -10.70 4.98 12.20
CA ALA A 95 -11.81 5.08 13.14
C ALA A 95 -12.41 3.71 13.53
N SER A 96 -11.99 2.64 12.88
CA SER A 96 -12.44 1.28 13.22
C SER A 96 -12.01 0.90 14.63
N ALA A 97 -12.91 0.26 15.38
CA ALA A 97 -12.57 -0.32 16.69
C ALA A 97 -11.46 -1.39 16.62
N ALA A 98 -11.26 -1.98 15.45
CA ALA A 98 -10.18 -2.93 15.20
C ALA A 98 -8.83 -2.27 14.85
N PHE A 99 -8.78 -0.94 14.69
CA PHE A 99 -7.53 -0.24 14.34
C PHE A 99 -6.50 -0.38 15.48
N PRO A 100 -5.28 -0.85 15.21
CA PRO A 100 -4.31 -1.13 16.26
C PRO A 100 -3.87 0.13 17.03
N ALA A 101 -3.90 0.11 18.36
CA ALA A 101 -3.43 1.21 19.18
C ALA A 101 -1.95 1.57 18.92
N ALA A 102 -1.12 0.57 18.57
CA ALA A 102 0.28 0.78 18.18
C ALA A 102 0.44 1.67 16.93
N ALA A 103 -0.59 1.75 16.07
CA ALA A 103 -0.60 2.56 14.86
C ALA A 103 -1.20 3.96 15.04
N ALA A 104 -1.40 4.42 16.27
CA ALA A 104 -2.08 5.69 16.57
C ALA A 104 -1.47 6.92 15.85
N SER A 105 -0.16 6.92 15.59
CA SER A 105 0.50 8.00 14.84
C SER A 105 0.02 8.14 13.38
N PHE A 106 -0.59 7.10 12.81
CA PHE A 106 -1.14 7.07 11.46
C PHE A 106 -2.64 7.44 11.39
N ALA A 107 -3.30 7.68 12.53
CA ALA A 107 -4.76 7.72 12.64
C ALA A 107 -5.45 8.88 11.91
N ASN A 108 -4.73 9.93 11.51
CA ASN A 108 -5.31 11.10 10.85
C ASN A 108 -4.70 11.33 9.45
N PRO A 109 -4.88 10.38 8.51
CA PRO A 109 -4.37 10.57 7.16
C PRO A 109 -5.08 11.75 6.48
N PRO A 110 -4.36 12.54 5.65
CA PRO A 110 -4.99 13.58 4.85
C PRO A 110 -6.14 13.02 3.99
N ARG A 111 -7.21 13.81 3.87
CA ARG A 111 -8.42 13.44 3.11
C ARG A 111 -8.56 14.35 1.89
N HIS A 112 -7.64 14.21 0.96
CA HIS A 112 -7.63 14.99 -0.29
C HIS A 112 -7.08 14.13 -1.43
N ARG A 113 -7.21 14.64 -2.66
CA ARG A 113 -6.72 13.98 -3.86
C ARG A 113 -5.21 13.75 -3.76
N LEU A 114 -4.76 12.55 -4.07
CA LEU A 114 -3.34 12.22 -4.14
C LEU A 114 -2.72 12.85 -5.41
N PRO A 115 -1.47 13.36 -5.33
CA PRO A 115 -0.82 14.06 -6.45
C PRO A 115 -0.27 13.13 -7.54
N PHE A 116 -0.58 11.85 -7.47
CA PHE A 116 -0.16 10.82 -8.43
C PHE A 116 -1.27 9.80 -8.67
N PRO A 117 -1.27 9.12 -9.85
CA PRO A 117 -2.22 8.05 -10.13
C PRO A 117 -2.22 6.98 -9.05
N THR A 118 -3.40 6.57 -8.62
CA THR A 118 -3.55 5.60 -7.54
C THR A 118 -4.65 4.60 -7.86
N LEU A 119 -4.43 3.31 -7.53
CA LEU A 119 -5.44 2.27 -7.55
C LEU A 119 -5.58 1.67 -6.15
N ILE A 120 -6.81 1.62 -5.64
CA ILE A 120 -7.15 0.98 -4.36
C ILE A 120 -7.81 -0.37 -4.63
N VAL A 121 -7.28 -1.42 -4.01
CA VAL A 121 -7.84 -2.78 -4.05
C VAL A 121 -8.41 -3.15 -2.70
N ALA A 122 -9.70 -3.46 -2.68
CA ALA A 122 -10.48 -3.77 -1.48
C ALA A 122 -10.93 -5.22 -1.43
N SER A 123 -11.15 -5.73 -0.22
CA SER A 123 -11.81 -7.00 0.06
C SER A 123 -13.15 -6.74 0.72
N ALA A 124 -14.20 -7.44 0.27
CA ALA A 124 -15.57 -7.28 0.76
C ALA A 124 -15.74 -7.64 2.24
N ASN A 125 -14.85 -8.45 2.81
CA ASN A 125 -14.84 -8.87 4.22
C ASN A 125 -13.57 -8.46 4.96
N TYR A 126 -12.99 -7.31 4.60
CA TYR A 126 -11.81 -6.77 5.27
C TYR A 126 -12.12 -6.41 6.74
N PRO A 127 -11.34 -6.91 7.74
CA PRO A 127 -11.69 -6.74 9.14
C PRO A 127 -11.44 -5.33 9.71
N TYR A 128 -10.65 -4.49 9.04
CA TYR A 128 -10.26 -3.17 9.53
C TYR A 128 -10.94 -2.00 8.82
N ALA A 129 -11.80 -2.25 7.85
CA ALA A 129 -12.60 -1.23 7.18
C ALA A 129 -13.82 -1.85 6.48
N THR A 130 -14.91 -1.10 6.38
CA THR A 130 -16.05 -1.50 5.56
C THR A 130 -15.78 -1.21 4.08
N PRO A 131 -16.39 -1.94 3.14
CA PRO A 131 -16.28 -1.63 1.71
C PRO A 131 -16.68 -0.19 1.37
N ASP A 132 -17.72 0.34 2.01
CA ASP A 132 -18.20 1.71 1.79
C ASP A 132 -17.14 2.73 2.19
N TYR A 133 -16.49 2.54 3.35
CA TYR A 133 -15.37 3.40 3.77
C TYR A 133 -14.24 3.40 2.74
N VAL A 134 -13.82 2.23 2.25
CA VAL A 134 -12.70 2.14 1.29
C VAL A 134 -13.07 2.79 -0.04
N LYS A 135 -14.34 2.65 -0.47
CA LYS A 135 -14.84 3.31 -1.67
C LYS A 135 -14.86 4.82 -1.53
N GLU A 136 -15.36 5.35 -0.40
CA GLU A 136 -15.34 6.79 -0.08
C GLU A 136 -13.89 7.32 -0.10
N ARG A 137 -12.95 6.59 0.51
CA ARG A 137 -11.53 6.94 0.49
C ARG A 137 -10.95 6.98 -0.92
N ALA A 138 -11.34 6.05 -1.80
CA ALA A 138 -10.91 6.06 -3.18
C ALA A 138 -11.41 7.32 -3.92
N GLU A 139 -12.67 7.70 -3.70
CA GLU A 139 -13.26 8.92 -4.29
C GLU A 139 -12.54 10.18 -3.81
N GLU A 140 -12.30 10.33 -2.49
CA GLU A 140 -11.55 11.45 -1.90
C GLU A 140 -10.12 11.56 -2.43
N CYS A 141 -9.43 10.42 -2.55
CA CYS A 141 -8.07 10.36 -3.06
C CYS A 141 -7.99 10.56 -4.59
N GLY A 142 -9.12 10.51 -5.29
CA GLY A 142 -9.15 10.51 -6.75
C GLY A 142 -8.54 9.23 -7.34
N ALA A 143 -8.63 8.12 -6.60
CA ALA A 143 -8.07 6.83 -6.98
C ALA A 143 -9.07 5.98 -7.78
N GLY A 144 -8.57 5.09 -8.62
CA GLY A 144 -9.33 3.96 -9.12
C GLY A 144 -9.69 3.00 -7.97
N PHE A 145 -10.79 2.27 -8.09
CA PHE A 145 -11.26 1.34 -7.06
C PHE A 145 -11.61 -0.02 -7.67
N VAL A 146 -11.12 -1.09 -7.05
CA VAL A 146 -11.47 -2.47 -7.40
C VAL A 146 -11.75 -3.27 -6.13
N GLU A 147 -12.92 -3.90 -6.06
CA GLU A 147 -13.24 -4.89 -5.04
C GLU A 147 -13.05 -6.29 -5.62
N ILE A 148 -12.30 -7.13 -4.91
CA ILE A 148 -11.91 -8.48 -5.37
C ILE A 148 -12.70 -9.61 -4.69
N GLY A 149 -13.83 -9.32 -4.06
CA GLY A 149 -14.61 -10.27 -3.28
C GLY A 149 -14.06 -10.47 -1.87
N SER A 150 -14.47 -11.57 -1.21
CA SER A 150 -14.16 -11.86 0.19
C SER A 150 -12.78 -12.51 0.34
N CYS A 151 -11.74 -11.71 0.39
CA CYS A 151 -10.33 -12.14 0.53
C CYS A 151 -9.72 -11.80 1.90
N GLY A 152 -10.54 -11.46 2.91
CA GLY A 152 -10.07 -11.10 4.25
C GLY A 152 -9.14 -9.90 4.22
N HIS A 153 -7.99 -10.01 4.90
CA HIS A 153 -6.97 -8.94 4.97
C HIS A 153 -6.06 -8.87 3.73
N ILE A 154 -6.28 -9.71 2.71
CA ILE A 154 -5.40 -9.82 1.53
C ILE A 154 -3.93 -9.97 1.96
N ASN A 155 -3.67 -10.83 2.95
CA ASN A 155 -2.35 -11.08 3.53
C ASN A 155 -1.96 -12.56 3.44
N GLY A 156 -0.88 -12.97 4.10
CA GLY A 156 -0.43 -14.36 4.11
C GLY A 156 -1.50 -15.35 4.63
N ALA A 157 -2.31 -14.96 5.63
CA ALA A 157 -3.40 -15.79 6.16
C ALA A 157 -4.59 -15.90 5.21
N SER A 158 -4.70 -15.06 4.19
CA SER A 158 -5.75 -15.14 3.16
C SER A 158 -5.53 -16.29 2.16
N GLY A 159 -4.39 -16.98 2.22
CA GLY A 159 -4.10 -18.15 1.37
C GLY A 159 -3.95 -17.85 -0.12
N LEU A 160 -3.64 -16.61 -0.49
CA LEU A 160 -3.57 -16.16 -1.89
C LEU A 160 -2.27 -16.59 -2.60
N GLY A 161 -1.25 -17.04 -1.86
CA GLY A 161 0.06 -17.37 -2.42
C GLY A 161 0.69 -16.19 -3.16
N ILE A 162 1.05 -16.41 -4.43
CA ILE A 162 1.61 -15.35 -5.30
C ILE A 162 0.58 -14.31 -5.75
N TRP A 163 -0.69 -14.53 -5.46
CA TRP A 163 -1.81 -13.65 -5.79
C TRP A 163 -1.85 -13.19 -7.26
N ASP A 164 -2.07 -14.15 -8.17
CA ASP A 164 -2.12 -13.91 -9.62
C ASP A 164 -3.09 -12.80 -10.03
N GLN A 165 -4.29 -12.76 -9.43
CA GLN A 165 -5.27 -11.70 -9.70
C GLN A 165 -4.70 -10.31 -9.36
N GLY A 166 -4.05 -10.16 -8.22
CA GLY A 166 -3.39 -8.92 -7.82
C GLY A 166 -2.25 -8.54 -8.77
N ARG A 167 -1.48 -9.53 -9.23
CA ARG A 167 -0.38 -9.31 -10.19
C ARG A 167 -0.91 -8.80 -11.54
N MET A 168 -2.05 -9.33 -12.01
CA MET A 168 -2.71 -8.85 -13.23
C MET A 168 -3.24 -7.43 -13.07
N LEU A 169 -3.92 -7.11 -11.95
CA LEU A 169 -4.40 -5.75 -11.65
C LEU A 169 -3.24 -4.75 -11.58
N PHE A 170 -2.16 -5.11 -10.91
CA PHE A 170 -0.95 -4.30 -10.82
C PHE A 170 -0.32 -4.06 -12.20
N GLY A 171 -0.23 -5.10 -13.03
CA GLY A 171 0.27 -4.99 -14.40
C GLY A 171 -0.57 -4.04 -15.27
N ALA A 172 -1.90 -4.14 -15.18
CA ALA A 172 -2.82 -3.24 -15.87
C ALA A 172 -2.69 -1.79 -15.39
N PHE A 173 -2.60 -1.58 -14.08
CA PHE A 173 -2.34 -0.25 -13.48
C PHE A 173 -1.03 0.34 -14.00
N CYS A 174 0.08 -0.40 -13.96
CA CYS A 174 1.38 0.05 -14.45
C CYS A 174 1.37 0.36 -15.96
N ALA A 175 0.59 -0.37 -16.76
CA ALA A 175 0.45 -0.08 -18.18
C ALA A 175 -0.18 1.30 -18.43
N GLY A 176 -1.16 1.71 -17.59
CA GLY A 176 -1.80 3.01 -17.63
C GLY A 176 -0.89 4.19 -17.21
N LEU A 177 0.19 3.92 -16.45
CA LEU A 177 1.12 4.97 -16.01
C LEU A 177 2.11 5.43 -17.09
N ARG A 178 2.21 4.70 -18.19
CA ARG A 178 3.21 4.93 -19.26
C ARG A 178 2.68 5.76 -20.43
N SER A 179 1.44 6.22 -20.35
CA SER A 179 0.77 7.00 -21.40
C SER A 179 0.94 8.50 -21.26
#